data_600828cc885f50e6ed76f86c984198ea
#
_entry.id   600828cc885f50e6ed76f86c984198ea
#
_cell.length_a   1.000
_cell.length_b   1.000
_cell.length_c   1.000
_cell.angle_alpha   90.00
_cell.angle_beta   90.00
_cell.angle_gamma   90.00
#
_symmetry.space_group_name_H-M   'P 1'
#
loop_
_entity.id
_entity.type
_entity.pdbx_description
1 polymer ?
#
loop_
_entity_poly.entity_id
_entity_poly.type
_entity_poly.pdbx_seq_one_letter_code
_entity_poly.pdbx_strand_id
1 'polypeptide(L)'
;MESKEFVLAEQFKLLNAQAREAQLAASEVEISSLNRGIKKAYGEALACLATAAEYKDPETGEHIIRIGEYAACLGKAMGWDREQCEMIRLAAPLHDVGKVATPDAVLLKEGPLSDDEFAVMRQHPEFGHQILSVSNYPVMAMAARIALNHHERWDGTGYPRGLQGNEIPVEASITTIVDVYDALRSERPYKPALTHEQAMSIILEGDGRTKPEHFRPDVLRAFELAQLEMCRIFESFKDAEQ
;
A
#
# COMPACT_ATOMS: atom_id res chain seq x y z
N MET A 1 -71.75 -2.95 3.88
CA MET A 1 -70.80 -3.68 4.76
C MET A 1 -69.51 -3.99 4.01
N GLU A 2 -69.54 -4.42 2.76
CA GLU A 2 -68.35 -4.75 1.93
C GLU A 2 -67.30 -3.62 1.79
N SER A 3 -67.74 -2.34 1.76
CA SER A 3 -66.76 -1.21 1.54
C SER A 3 -65.85 -0.92 2.77
N LYS A 4 -66.25 -1.28 3.97
CA LYS A 4 -65.40 -1.06 5.19
C LYS A 4 -64.33 -2.13 5.33
N GLU A 5 -64.65 -3.37 5.01
CA GLU A 5 -63.70 -4.50 5.05
C GLU A 5 -62.60 -4.34 3.97
N PHE A 6 -62.97 -3.84 2.78
CA PHE A 6 -62.02 -3.57 1.71
C PHE A 6 -61.02 -2.46 2.12
N VAL A 7 -61.51 -1.37 2.70
CA VAL A 7 -60.65 -0.24 3.16
C VAL A 7 -59.70 -0.71 4.27
N LEU A 8 -60.16 -1.52 5.21
CA LEU A 8 -59.33 -2.08 6.28
C LEU A 8 -58.26 -3.04 5.74
N ALA A 9 -58.58 -3.86 4.73
CA ALA A 9 -57.62 -4.75 4.08
C ALA A 9 -56.52 -3.98 3.33
N GLU A 10 -56.89 -2.89 2.65
CA GLU A 10 -55.93 -2.04 1.96
C GLU A 10 -55.01 -1.26 2.95
N GLN A 11 -55.57 -0.72 4.05
CA GLN A 11 -54.78 -0.11 5.12
C GLN A 11 -53.79 -1.09 5.76
N PHE A 12 -54.23 -2.34 6.00
CA PHE A 12 -53.36 -3.38 6.56
C PHE A 12 -52.22 -3.76 5.61
N LYS A 13 -52.50 -3.87 4.29
CA LYS A 13 -51.45 -4.09 3.27
C LYS A 13 -50.44 -2.96 3.27
N LEU A 14 -50.90 -1.69 3.30
CA LEU A 14 -50.02 -0.51 3.31
C LEU A 14 -49.16 -0.48 4.57
N LEU A 15 -49.72 -0.78 5.74
CA LEU A 15 -48.97 -0.82 6.99
C LEU A 15 -47.89 -1.91 6.97
N ASN A 16 -48.21 -3.09 6.46
CA ASN A 16 -47.27 -4.19 6.32
C ASN A 16 -46.14 -3.85 5.30
N ALA A 17 -46.47 -3.17 4.22
CA ALA A 17 -45.47 -2.69 3.24
C ALA A 17 -44.48 -1.70 3.89
N GLN A 18 -45.00 -0.71 4.63
CA GLN A 18 -44.19 0.27 5.35
C GLN A 18 -43.33 -0.39 6.43
N ALA A 19 -43.86 -1.34 7.18
CA ALA A 19 -43.08 -2.07 8.18
C ALA A 19 -41.94 -2.89 7.55
N ARG A 20 -42.17 -3.51 6.40
CA ARG A 20 -41.13 -4.24 5.66
C ARG A 20 -40.05 -3.31 5.13
N GLU A 21 -40.44 -2.15 4.60
CA GLU A 21 -39.50 -1.14 4.08
C GLU A 21 -38.62 -0.57 5.20
N ALA A 22 -39.22 -0.27 6.37
CA ALA A 22 -38.48 0.16 7.54
C ALA A 22 -37.51 -0.92 8.06
N GLN A 23 -37.90 -2.18 8.02
CA GLN A 23 -37.06 -3.30 8.43
C GLN A 23 -35.88 -3.50 7.46
N LEU A 24 -36.12 -3.38 6.15
CA LEU A 24 -35.05 -3.44 5.12
C LEU A 24 -34.04 -2.31 5.31
N ALA A 25 -34.53 -1.07 5.49
CA ALA A 25 -33.66 0.08 5.73
C ALA A 25 -32.79 -0.08 6.99
N ALA A 26 -33.39 -0.60 8.08
CA ALA A 26 -32.65 -0.88 9.32
C ALA A 26 -31.55 -1.94 9.10
N SER A 27 -31.88 -3.04 8.36
CA SER A 27 -30.91 -4.09 8.03
C SER A 27 -29.77 -3.58 7.13
N GLU A 28 -30.05 -2.70 6.19
CA GLU A 28 -29.01 -2.08 5.32
C GLU A 28 -28.03 -1.22 6.13
N VAL A 29 -28.54 -0.46 7.09
CA VAL A 29 -27.72 0.35 8.01
C VAL A 29 -26.82 -0.55 8.87
N GLU A 30 -27.37 -1.62 9.42
CA GLU A 30 -26.63 -2.61 10.21
C GLU A 30 -25.53 -3.29 9.40
N ILE A 31 -25.86 -3.82 8.21
CA ILE A 31 -24.89 -4.43 7.28
C ILE A 31 -23.78 -3.44 6.93
N SER A 32 -24.12 -2.19 6.63
CA SER A 32 -23.13 -1.14 6.32
C SER A 32 -22.21 -0.87 7.51
N SER A 33 -22.73 -0.88 8.73
CA SER A 33 -21.96 -0.70 9.96
C SER A 33 -21.02 -1.88 10.21
N LEU A 34 -21.52 -3.11 10.09
CA LEU A 34 -20.72 -4.32 10.22
C LEU A 34 -19.60 -4.39 9.18
N ASN A 35 -19.89 -4.07 7.93
CA ASN A 35 -18.91 -4.05 6.86
C ASN A 35 -17.79 -3.02 7.13
N ARG A 36 -18.12 -1.84 7.68
CA ARG A 36 -17.11 -0.86 8.09
C ARG A 36 -16.24 -1.39 9.23
N GLY A 37 -16.84 -2.04 10.22
CA GLY A 37 -16.11 -2.65 11.33
C GLY A 37 -15.15 -3.74 10.86
N ILE A 38 -15.60 -4.62 9.97
CA ILE A 38 -14.77 -5.68 9.38
C ILE A 38 -13.61 -5.09 8.57
N LYS A 39 -13.87 -4.09 7.71
CA LYS A 39 -12.82 -3.43 6.94
C LYS A 39 -11.77 -2.78 7.83
N LYS A 40 -12.19 -2.14 8.93
CA LYS A 40 -11.26 -1.54 9.89
C LYS A 40 -10.40 -2.60 10.58
N ALA A 41 -11.02 -3.64 11.14
CA ALA A 41 -10.31 -4.72 11.83
C ALA A 41 -9.34 -5.45 10.88
N TYR A 42 -9.73 -5.65 9.62
CA TYR A 42 -8.88 -6.22 8.60
C TYR A 42 -7.66 -5.34 8.30
N GLY A 43 -7.87 -4.02 8.14
CA GLY A 43 -6.77 -3.07 7.93
C GLY A 43 -5.79 -3.04 9.11
N GLU A 44 -6.31 -3.06 10.35
CA GLU A 44 -5.46 -3.14 11.56
C GLU A 44 -4.66 -4.44 11.62
N ALA A 45 -5.26 -5.58 11.23
CA ALA A 45 -4.53 -6.85 11.17
C ALA A 45 -3.42 -6.86 10.13
N LEU A 46 -3.64 -6.26 8.95
CA LEU A 46 -2.60 -6.11 7.92
C LEU A 46 -1.47 -5.18 8.39
N ALA A 47 -1.80 -4.08 9.06
CA ALA A 47 -0.80 -3.18 9.64
C ALA A 47 0.04 -3.89 10.71
N CYS A 48 -0.59 -4.69 11.59
CA CYS A 48 0.14 -5.52 12.55
C CYS A 48 1.06 -6.53 11.86
N LEU A 49 0.63 -7.15 10.76
CA LEU A 49 1.46 -8.08 9.99
C LEU A 49 2.68 -7.36 9.38
N ALA A 50 2.49 -6.19 8.77
CA ALA A 50 3.57 -5.39 8.23
C ALA A 50 4.56 -4.98 9.34
N THR A 51 4.07 -4.44 10.45
CA THR A 51 4.90 -4.08 11.61
C THR A 51 5.69 -5.27 12.16
N ALA A 52 5.07 -6.44 12.26
CA ALA A 52 5.74 -7.64 12.76
C ALA A 52 6.85 -8.12 11.80
N ALA A 53 6.66 -7.95 10.49
CA ALA A 53 7.67 -8.31 9.50
C ALA A 53 8.87 -7.35 9.52
N GLU A 54 8.63 -6.07 9.76
CA GLU A 54 9.67 -5.05 9.83
C GLU A 54 10.29 -4.89 11.23
N TYR A 55 9.79 -5.62 12.24
CA TYR A 55 10.28 -5.50 13.62
C TYR A 55 11.79 -5.75 13.77
N LYS A 56 12.38 -6.48 12.84
CA LYS A 56 13.83 -6.72 12.79
C LYS A 56 14.60 -5.68 11.98
N ASP A 57 13.92 -4.93 11.12
CA ASP A 57 14.52 -3.86 10.32
C ASP A 57 14.52 -2.55 11.15
N PRO A 58 15.55 -1.71 11.09
CA PRO A 58 15.56 -0.41 11.74
C PRO A 58 14.54 0.59 11.19
N GLU A 59 13.69 0.18 10.26
CA GLU A 59 12.60 1.02 9.75
C GLU A 59 11.48 1.18 10.80
N THR A 60 10.85 2.35 10.83
CA THR A 60 9.89 2.72 11.87
C THR A 60 8.46 2.35 11.47
N GLY A 61 7.57 2.17 12.46
CA GLY A 61 6.14 1.93 12.20
C GLY A 61 5.46 3.03 11.37
N GLU A 62 5.99 4.25 11.41
CA GLU A 62 5.54 5.39 10.63
C GLU A 62 5.82 5.20 9.13
N HIS A 63 6.92 4.53 8.75
CA HIS A 63 7.21 4.15 7.37
C HIS A 63 6.05 3.35 6.76
N ILE A 64 5.57 2.32 7.45
CA ILE A 64 4.45 1.48 7.01
C ILE A 64 3.22 2.32 6.68
N ILE A 65 2.88 3.27 7.56
CA ILE A 65 1.73 4.17 7.38
C ILE A 65 1.98 5.07 6.17
N ARG A 66 3.15 5.68 6.08
CA ARG A 66 3.49 6.59 4.98
C ARG A 66 3.44 5.90 3.62
N ILE A 67 4.00 4.69 3.49
CA ILE A 67 3.95 3.92 2.23
C ILE A 67 2.51 3.70 1.76
N GLY A 68 1.61 3.32 2.66
CA GLY A 68 0.19 3.15 2.33
C GLY A 68 -0.47 4.45 1.84
N GLU A 69 -0.27 5.56 2.56
CA GLU A 69 -0.86 6.86 2.23
C GLU A 69 -0.28 7.44 0.93
N TYR A 70 1.03 7.34 0.72
CA TYR A 70 1.67 7.73 -0.54
C TYR A 70 1.14 6.94 -1.74
N ALA A 71 1.06 5.61 -1.61
CA ALA A 71 0.57 4.75 -2.68
C ALA A 71 -0.87 5.08 -3.06
N ALA A 72 -1.75 5.32 -2.08
CA ALA A 72 -3.12 5.76 -2.32
C ALA A 72 -3.19 7.16 -2.97
N CYS A 73 -2.32 8.09 -2.55
CA CYS A 73 -2.20 9.42 -3.13
C CYS A 73 -1.82 9.33 -4.62
N LEU A 74 -0.82 8.51 -4.97
CA LEU A 74 -0.42 8.32 -6.36
C LEU A 74 -1.50 7.61 -7.18
N GLY A 75 -2.16 6.58 -6.64
CA GLY A 75 -3.30 5.93 -7.29
C GLY A 75 -4.38 6.94 -7.67
N LYS A 76 -4.73 7.83 -6.74
CA LYS A 76 -5.68 8.92 -6.98
C LYS A 76 -5.19 9.89 -8.07
N ALA A 77 -3.93 10.28 -8.06
CA ALA A 77 -3.34 11.16 -9.08
C ALA A 77 -3.32 10.50 -10.47
N MET A 78 -3.26 9.17 -10.53
CA MET A 78 -3.39 8.37 -11.75
C MET A 78 -4.84 8.10 -12.18
N GLY A 79 -5.83 8.60 -11.43
CA GLY A 79 -7.25 8.45 -11.76
C GLY A 79 -7.89 7.14 -11.28
N TRP A 80 -7.27 6.42 -10.34
CA TRP A 80 -7.85 5.24 -9.73
C TRP A 80 -9.09 5.60 -8.91
N ASP A 81 -10.05 4.70 -8.89
CA ASP A 81 -11.23 4.86 -8.06
C ASP A 81 -10.92 4.69 -6.56
N ARG A 82 -11.91 5.01 -5.72
CA ARG A 82 -11.75 4.95 -4.27
C ARG A 82 -11.42 3.54 -3.76
N GLU A 83 -11.96 2.51 -4.39
CA GLU A 83 -11.76 1.13 -3.97
C GLU A 83 -10.33 0.67 -4.32
N GLN A 84 -9.84 1.01 -5.49
CA GLN A 84 -8.47 0.75 -5.93
C GLN A 84 -7.45 1.49 -5.05
N CYS A 85 -7.71 2.77 -4.73
CA CYS A 85 -6.86 3.55 -3.82
C CYS A 85 -6.83 2.96 -2.41
N GLU A 86 -7.97 2.52 -1.88
CA GLU A 86 -8.02 1.86 -0.58
C GLU A 86 -7.31 0.51 -0.60
N MET A 87 -7.41 -0.23 -1.69
CA MET A 87 -6.74 -1.52 -1.85
C MET A 87 -5.23 -1.38 -1.83
N ILE A 88 -4.65 -0.43 -2.58
CA ILE A 88 -3.20 -0.22 -2.58
C ILE A 88 -2.72 0.38 -1.26
N ARG A 89 -3.52 1.21 -0.59
CA ARG A 89 -3.22 1.74 0.74
C ARG A 89 -2.97 0.63 1.76
N LEU A 90 -3.72 -0.47 1.66
CA LEU A 90 -3.58 -1.63 2.53
C LEU A 90 -2.51 -2.62 2.06
N ALA A 91 -2.27 -2.70 0.75
CA ALA A 91 -1.38 -3.69 0.15
C ALA A 91 0.09 -3.26 0.11
N ALA A 92 0.37 -1.97 -0.19
CA ALA A 92 1.72 -1.46 -0.34
C ALA A 92 2.59 -1.59 0.93
N PRO A 93 2.05 -1.41 2.15
CA PRO A 93 2.80 -1.64 3.39
C PRO A 93 3.38 -3.05 3.57
N LEU A 94 2.89 -4.03 2.82
CA LEU A 94 3.34 -5.43 2.91
C LEU A 94 4.47 -5.77 1.92
N HIS A 95 5.04 -4.78 1.22
CA HIS A 95 6.04 -4.99 0.18
C HIS A 95 7.27 -5.77 0.68
N ASP A 96 7.69 -5.50 1.89
CA ASP A 96 8.89 -6.03 2.53
C ASP A 96 8.65 -7.19 3.51
N VAL A 97 7.42 -7.74 3.58
CA VAL A 97 7.08 -8.84 4.49
C VAL A 97 8.01 -10.06 4.37
N GLY A 98 8.61 -10.26 3.20
CA GLY A 98 9.55 -11.36 2.94
C GLY A 98 10.90 -11.22 3.66
N LYS A 99 11.26 -10.05 4.18
CA LYS A 99 12.46 -9.83 5.02
C LYS A 99 12.46 -10.72 6.27
N VAL A 100 11.30 -11.17 6.74
CA VAL A 100 11.18 -12.13 7.85
C VAL A 100 11.96 -13.42 7.60
N ALA A 101 12.11 -13.82 6.35
CA ALA A 101 12.86 -15.01 5.94
C ALA A 101 14.35 -14.73 5.68
N THR A 102 14.80 -13.48 5.71
CA THR A 102 16.20 -13.11 5.54
C THR A 102 16.97 -13.38 6.83
N PRO A 103 18.12 -14.08 6.78
CA PRO A 103 18.95 -14.34 7.96
C PRO A 103 19.42 -13.03 8.63
N ASP A 104 19.36 -12.98 9.96
CA ASP A 104 19.74 -11.79 10.74
C ASP A 104 21.18 -11.33 10.45
N ALA A 105 22.11 -12.26 10.18
CA ALA A 105 23.47 -11.92 9.79
C ALA A 105 23.59 -11.11 8.51
N VAL A 106 22.58 -11.16 7.63
CA VAL A 106 22.51 -10.38 6.39
C VAL A 106 21.65 -9.13 6.61
N LEU A 107 20.47 -9.30 7.21
CA LEU A 107 19.50 -8.21 7.41
C LEU A 107 20.05 -7.11 8.31
N LEU A 108 20.70 -7.49 9.41
CA LEU A 108 21.20 -6.57 10.46
C LEU A 108 22.69 -6.23 10.31
N LYS A 109 23.29 -6.55 9.15
CA LYS A 109 24.72 -6.30 8.95
C LYS A 109 25.03 -4.82 8.92
N GLU A 110 25.92 -4.39 9.79
CA GLU A 110 26.48 -3.03 9.74
C GLU A 110 27.48 -2.91 8.57
N GLY A 111 27.17 -2.04 7.62
CA GLY A 111 28.00 -1.76 6.45
C GLY A 111 27.52 -2.43 5.15
N PRO A 112 28.31 -2.37 4.08
CA PRO A 112 27.90 -2.88 2.77
C PRO A 112 27.82 -4.42 2.77
N LEU A 113 26.80 -4.95 2.09
CA LEU A 113 26.69 -6.38 1.82
C LEU A 113 27.71 -6.81 0.77
N SER A 114 28.29 -8.01 0.94
CA SER A 114 29.01 -8.68 -0.15
C SER A 114 28.05 -9.12 -1.26
N ASP A 115 28.57 -9.53 -2.41
CA ASP A 115 27.74 -9.99 -3.53
C ASP A 115 26.89 -11.22 -3.12
N ASP A 116 27.44 -12.15 -2.36
CA ASP A 116 26.71 -13.33 -1.84
C ASP A 116 25.62 -12.94 -0.86
N GLU A 117 25.92 -12.03 0.08
CA GLU A 117 24.94 -11.53 1.04
C GLU A 117 23.83 -10.72 0.33
N PHE A 118 24.21 -9.94 -0.68
CA PHE A 118 23.23 -9.21 -1.48
C PHE A 118 22.34 -10.17 -2.30
N ALA A 119 22.90 -11.28 -2.81
CA ALA A 119 22.11 -12.32 -3.47
C ALA A 119 21.08 -12.96 -2.51
N VAL A 120 21.41 -13.13 -1.22
CA VAL A 120 20.47 -13.58 -0.19
C VAL A 120 19.41 -12.50 0.07
N MET A 121 19.80 -11.24 0.26
CA MET A 121 18.86 -10.12 0.46
C MET A 121 17.85 -10.01 -0.69
N ARG A 122 18.27 -10.19 -1.94
CA ARG A 122 17.42 -10.11 -3.13
C ARG A 122 16.34 -11.20 -3.21
N GLN A 123 16.29 -12.15 -2.29
CA GLN A 123 15.26 -13.19 -2.25
C GLN A 123 13.98 -12.76 -1.48
N HIS A 124 14.04 -11.67 -0.68
CA HIS A 124 12.86 -11.26 0.08
C HIS A 124 11.61 -10.97 -0.78
N PRO A 125 11.69 -10.46 -2.04
CA PRO A 125 10.51 -10.30 -2.88
C PRO A 125 9.81 -11.62 -3.18
N GLU A 126 10.58 -12.69 -3.44
CA GLU A 126 10.03 -14.01 -3.67
C GLU A 126 9.43 -14.63 -2.41
N PHE A 127 10.09 -14.49 -1.27
CA PHE A 127 9.55 -14.91 0.03
C PHE A 127 8.28 -14.14 0.38
N GLY A 128 8.25 -12.82 0.18
CA GLY A 128 7.06 -12.00 0.39
C GLY A 128 5.89 -12.46 -0.49
N HIS A 129 6.15 -12.71 -1.76
CA HIS A 129 5.15 -13.28 -2.66
C HIS A 129 4.62 -14.63 -2.16
N GLN A 130 5.48 -15.54 -1.74
CA GLN A 130 5.08 -16.86 -1.22
C GLN A 130 4.21 -16.72 0.04
N ILE A 131 4.57 -15.86 0.98
CA ILE A 131 3.82 -15.60 2.20
C ILE A 131 2.42 -15.06 1.89
N LEU A 132 2.32 -14.08 0.98
CA LEU A 132 1.07 -13.38 0.69
C LEU A 132 0.15 -14.13 -0.27
N SER A 133 0.69 -15.03 -1.10
CA SER A 133 -0.07 -15.81 -2.10
C SER A 133 -0.90 -16.96 -1.50
N VAL A 134 -0.85 -17.17 -0.20
CA VAL A 134 -1.71 -18.16 0.48
C VAL A 134 -3.19 -17.78 0.46
N SER A 135 -3.49 -16.52 0.15
CA SER A 135 -4.85 -15.99 0.06
C SER A 135 -5.13 -15.36 -1.30
N ASN A 136 -6.29 -15.67 -1.87
CA ASN A 136 -6.78 -15.06 -3.11
C ASN A 136 -7.64 -13.80 -2.86
N TYR A 137 -7.69 -13.30 -1.63
CA TYR A 137 -8.42 -12.06 -1.36
C TYR A 137 -7.77 -10.88 -2.10
N PRO A 138 -8.54 -9.99 -2.75
CA PRO A 138 -8.00 -8.99 -3.68
C PRO A 138 -6.82 -8.16 -3.15
N VAL A 139 -6.89 -7.71 -1.89
CA VAL A 139 -5.80 -6.96 -1.25
C VAL A 139 -4.54 -7.82 -1.11
N MET A 140 -4.68 -9.10 -0.70
CA MET A 140 -3.53 -10.01 -0.56
C MET A 140 -2.92 -10.35 -1.91
N ALA A 141 -3.74 -10.56 -2.93
CA ALA A 141 -3.26 -10.78 -4.29
C ALA A 141 -2.50 -9.56 -4.85
N MET A 142 -2.96 -8.34 -4.55
CA MET A 142 -2.24 -7.11 -4.89
C MET A 142 -0.93 -7.02 -4.09
N ALA A 143 -0.95 -7.25 -2.78
CA ALA A 143 0.23 -7.23 -1.93
C ALA A 143 1.29 -8.26 -2.37
N ALA A 144 0.87 -9.47 -2.77
CA ALA A 144 1.77 -10.49 -3.30
C ALA A 144 2.46 -10.05 -4.61
N ARG A 145 1.73 -9.36 -5.51
CA ARG A 145 2.33 -8.79 -6.73
C ARG A 145 3.28 -7.63 -6.41
N ILE A 146 2.92 -6.78 -5.46
CA ILE A 146 3.78 -5.70 -4.99
C ILE A 146 5.06 -6.28 -4.38
N ALA A 147 4.97 -7.20 -3.43
CA ALA A 147 6.12 -7.81 -2.78
C ALA A 147 7.10 -8.42 -3.79
N LEU A 148 6.58 -9.12 -4.81
CA LEU A 148 7.43 -9.74 -5.83
C LEU A 148 8.14 -8.74 -6.73
N ASN A 149 7.58 -7.54 -6.96
CA ASN A 149 8.00 -6.69 -8.06
C ASN A 149 8.41 -5.26 -7.67
N HIS A 150 8.37 -4.88 -6.39
CA HIS A 150 8.67 -3.50 -5.96
C HIS A 150 10.14 -3.10 -6.16
N HIS A 151 11.03 -4.05 -6.41
CA HIS A 151 12.42 -3.80 -6.80
C HIS A 151 12.69 -3.94 -8.29
N GLU A 152 11.67 -4.24 -9.10
CA GLU A 152 11.80 -4.16 -10.54
C GLU A 152 11.91 -2.69 -10.98
N ARG A 153 12.69 -2.46 -12.04
CA ARG A 153 12.92 -1.14 -12.60
C ARG A 153 12.40 -1.07 -14.03
N TRP A 154 11.81 0.04 -14.39
CA TRP A 154 11.20 0.21 -15.72
C TRP A 154 12.16 -0.07 -16.87
N ASP A 155 13.45 0.22 -16.69
CA ASP A 155 14.53 -0.03 -17.65
C ASP A 155 15.03 -1.50 -17.68
N GLY A 156 14.48 -2.39 -16.85
CA GLY A 156 14.87 -3.81 -16.77
C GLY A 156 16.10 -4.09 -15.91
N THR A 157 16.68 -3.07 -15.24
CA THR A 157 17.85 -3.24 -14.36
C THR A 157 17.50 -3.68 -12.94
N GLY A 158 16.22 -3.93 -12.66
CA GLY A 158 15.70 -4.35 -11.37
C GLY A 158 15.87 -5.84 -11.08
N TYR A 159 15.23 -6.29 -10.02
CA TYR A 159 15.20 -7.69 -9.59
C TYR A 159 13.84 -8.04 -8.96
N PRO A 160 13.48 -9.32 -8.77
CA PRO A 160 14.28 -10.52 -8.96
C PRO A 160 14.30 -11.04 -10.41
N ARG A 161 13.38 -10.60 -11.28
CA ARG A 161 13.18 -11.18 -12.61
C ARG A 161 13.72 -10.32 -13.74
N GLY A 162 14.09 -9.06 -13.49
CA GLY A 162 14.52 -8.10 -14.49
C GLY A 162 13.40 -7.75 -15.49
N LEU A 163 12.17 -7.60 -15.00
CA LEU A 163 11.03 -7.21 -15.84
C LEU A 163 11.24 -5.81 -16.39
N GLN A 164 10.73 -5.57 -17.61
CA GLN A 164 10.88 -4.29 -18.29
C GLN A 164 9.53 -3.69 -18.70
N GLY A 165 9.39 -2.41 -18.51
CA GLY A 165 8.25 -1.67 -19.04
C GLY A 165 6.92 -2.18 -18.45
N ASN A 166 5.96 -2.45 -19.33
CA ASN A 166 4.61 -2.87 -18.94
C ASN A 166 4.50 -4.30 -18.36
N GLU A 167 5.59 -5.06 -18.32
CA GLU A 167 5.63 -6.36 -17.62
C GLU A 167 5.54 -6.15 -16.09
N ILE A 168 5.95 -4.96 -15.61
CA ILE A 168 5.90 -4.61 -14.19
C ILE A 168 4.47 -4.18 -13.84
N PRO A 169 3.82 -4.81 -12.84
CA PRO A 169 2.51 -4.36 -12.35
C PRO A 169 2.55 -2.90 -11.91
N VAL A 170 1.52 -2.15 -12.25
CA VAL A 170 1.48 -0.70 -11.95
C VAL A 170 1.50 -0.42 -10.45
N GLU A 171 0.85 -1.25 -9.64
CA GLU A 171 0.88 -1.17 -8.18
C GLU A 171 2.28 -1.38 -7.60
N ALA A 172 3.09 -2.24 -8.20
CA ALA A 172 4.49 -2.41 -7.83
C ALA A 172 5.32 -1.17 -8.21
N SER A 173 5.11 -0.62 -9.41
CA SER A 173 5.77 0.62 -9.85
C SER A 173 5.43 1.82 -8.95
N ILE A 174 4.18 1.92 -8.46
CA ILE A 174 3.77 2.92 -7.48
C ILE A 174 4.55 2.70 -6.18
N THR A 175 4.61 1.46 -5.67
CA THR A 175 5.31 1.14 -4.42
C THR A 175 6.79 1.42 -4.54
N THR A 176 7.44 1.07 -5.66
CA THR A 176 8.86 1.37 -5.92
C THR A 176 9.20 2.85 -5.72
N ILE A 177 8.43 3.76 -6.32
CA ILE A 177 8.75 5.20 -6.24
C ILE A 177 8.48 5.78 -4.85
N VAL A 178 7.41 5.34 -4.17
CA VAL A 178 7.10 5.84 -2.82
C VAL A 178 8.06 5.31 -1.77
N ASP A 179 8.54 4.07 -1.91
CA ASP A 179 9.57 3.51 -1.06
C ASP A 179 10.91 4.26 -1.22
N VAL A 180 11.35 4.51 -2.45
CA VAL A 180 12.53 5.33 -2.72
C VAL A 180 12.38 6.74 -2.14
N TYR A 181 11.22 7.37 -2.28
CA TYR A 181 10.96 8.70 -1.72
C TYR A 181 11.04 8.69 -0.20
N ASP A 182 10.39 7.75 0.48
CA ASP A 182 10.42 7.62 1.93
C ASP A 182 11.85 7.36 2.44
N ALA A 183 12.58 6.45 1.78
CA ALA A 183 13.97 6.15 2.11
C ALA A 183 14.92 7.35 1.94
N LEU A 184 14.63 8.28 1.03
CA LEU A 184 15.38 9.52 0.86
C LEU A 184 15.05 10.54 1.96
N ARG A 185 13.79 10.57 2.41
CA ARG A 185 13.27 11.52 3.40
C ARG A 185 13.51 11.09 4.84
N SER A 186 13.68 9.79 5.10
CA SER A 186 13.88 9.25 6.44
C SER A 186 15.35 9.26 6.83
N GLU A 187 15.62 9.52 8.10
CA GLU A 187 16.95 9.39 8.66
C GLU A 187 17.33 7.90 8.79
N ARG A 188 18.57 7.57 8.44
CA ARG A 188 19.11 6.23 8.56
C ARG A 188 20.47 6.31 9.27
N PRO A 189 20.93 5.26 9.98
CA PRO A 189 22.17 5.30 10.78
C PRO A 189 23.40 5.85 10.04
N TYR A 190 23.41 5.77 8.72
CA TYR A 190 24.54 6.17 7.86
C TYR A 190 24.20 7.29 6.87
N LYS A 191 22.98 7.87 6.95
CA LYS A 191 22.53 8.87 5.99
C LYS A 191 21.53 9.83 6.64
N PRO A 192 21.81 11.15 6.70
CA PRO A 192 20.85 12.14 7.16
C PRO A 192 19.64 12.18 6.23
N ALA A 193 18.47 12.52 6.78
CA ALA A 193 17.26 12.78 6.02
C ALA A 193 17.49 13.93 5.01
N LEU A 194 17.00 13.75 3.79
CA LEU A 194 17.02 14.80 2.78
C LEU A 194 15.77 15.68 2.86
N THR A 195 15.86 16.92 2.39
CA THR A 195 14.67 17.77 2.24
C THR A 195 13.75 17.21 1.15
N HIS A 196 12.50 17.69 1.13
CA HIS A 196 11.56 17.33 0.07
C HIS A 196 12.12 17.65 -1.32
N GLU A 197 12.65 18.84 -1.49
CA GLU A 197 13.21 19.34 -2.75
C GLU A 197 14.39 18.49 -3.22
N GLN A 198 15.26 18.08 -2.29
CA GLN A 198 16.39 17.20 -2.61
C GLN A 198 15.93 15.81 -3.04
N ALA A 199 14.95 15.23 -2.34
CA ALA A 199 14.39 13.94 -2.71
C ALA A 199 13.68 13.99 -4.07
N MET A 200 12.93 15.07 -4.34
CA MET A 200 12.30 15.30 -5.64
C MET A 200 13.33 15.41 -6.76
N SER A 201 14.39 16.20 -6.59
CA SER A 201 15.46 16.35 -7.60
C SER A 201 16.13 15.00 -7.90
N ILE A 202 16.42 14.18 -6.88
CA ILE A 202 17.02 12.85 -7.08
C ILE A 202 16.10 11.94 -7.90
N ILE A 203 14.79 11.93 -7.63
CA ILE A 203 13.84 11.07 -8.33
C ILE A 203 13.59 11.54 -9.76
N LEU A 204 13.49 12.86 -9.99
CA LEU A 204 13.12 13.44 -11.27
C LEU A 204 14.31 13.68 -12.20
N GLU A 205 15.51 13.95 -11.66
CA GLU A 205 16.70 14.32 -12.42
C GLU A 205 17.82 13.28 -12.32
N GLY A 206 17.84 12.52 -11.22
CA GLY A 206 18.85 11.50 -10.94
C GLY A 206 20.02 12.00 -10.10
N ASP A 207 20.72 11.06 -9.46
CA ASP A 207 21.97 11.27 -8.71
C ASP A 207 23.10 10.32 -9.14
N GLY A 208 22.89 9.61 -10.25
CA GLY A 208 23.78 8.56 -10.76
C GLY A 208 23.49 7.18 -10.18
N ARG A 209 22.88 7.06 -8.99
CA ARG A 209 22.41 5.82 -8.37
C ARG A 209 20.91 5.61 -8.63
N THR A 210 20.12 6.63 -8.43
CA THR A 210 18.70 6.69 -8.80
C THR A 210 18.60 7.45 -10.12
N LYS A 211 17.77 6.96 -11.04
CA LYS A 211 17.56 7.56 -12.37
C LYS A 211 16.08 7.59 -12.69
N PRO A 212 15.58 8.63 -13.39
CA PRO A 212 14.18 8.69 -13.84
C PRO A 212 13.74 7.46 -14.64
N GLU A 213 14.65 6.86 -15.42
CA GLU A 213 14.43 5.67 -16.25
C GLU A 213 14.14 4.40 -15.42
N HIS A 214 14.45 4.40 -14.12
CA HIS A 214 14.07 3.33 -13.20
C HIS A 214 12.55 3.29 -12.94
N PHE A 215 11.86 4.41 -13.11
CA PHE A 215 10.45 4.58 -12.76
C PHE A 215 9.55 4.54 -13.99
N ARG A 216 8.37 3.97 -13.79
CA ARG A 216 7.32 3.96 -14.82
C ARG A 216 6.89 5.40 -15.14
N PRO A 217 6.88 5.83 -16.43
CA PRO A 217 6.71 7.23 -16.80
C PRO A 217 5.41 7.88 -16.33
N ASP A 218 4.29 7.15 -16.37
CA ASP A 218 2.99 7.65 -15.90
C ASP A 218 2.93 7.76 -14.37
N VAL A 219 3.59 6.84 -13.65
CA VAL A 219 3.75 6.92 -12.18
C VAL A 219 4.67 8.07 -11.78
N LEU A 220 5.80 8.26 -12.47
CA LEU A 220 6.72 9.38 -12.25
C LEU A 220 6.02 10.73 -12.44
N ARG A 221 5.20 10.84 -13.48
CA ARG A 221 4.39 12.05 -13.73
C ARG A 221 3.34 12.27 -12.64
N ALA A 222 2.66 11.22 -12.19
CA ALA A 222 1.71 11.31 -11.08
C ALA A 222 2.39 11.75 -9.78
N PHE A 223 3.60 11.25 -9.52
CA PHE A 223 4.43 11.64 -8.38
C PHE A 223 4.80 13.12 -8.42
N GLU A 224 5.27 13.63 -9.56
CA GLU A 224 5.54 15.05 -9.76
C GLU A 224 4.31 15.93 -9.50
N LEU A 225 3.14 15.53 -10.02
CA LEU A 225 1.88 16.25 -9.80
C LEU A 225 1.41 16.22 -8.34
N ALA A 226 1.67 15.14 -7.62
CA ALA A 226 1.24 14.94 -6.23
C ALA A 226 2.27 15.43 -5.19
N GLN A 227 3.40 16.01 -5.59
CA GLN A 227 4.55 16.34 -4.73
C GLN A 227 4.18 17.07 -3.44
N LEU A 228 3.27 18.03 -3.48
CA LEU A 228 2.85 18.77 -2.28
C LEU A 228 2.11 17.89 -1.28
N GLU A 229 1.30 16.95 -1.78
CA GLU A 229 0.58 16.03 -0.92
C GLU A 229 1.53 14.97 -0.34
N MET A 230 2.50 14.50 -1.13
CA MET A 230 3.56 13.62 -0.65
C MET A 230 4.33 14.27 0.52
N CYS A 231 4.69 15.56 0.38
CA CYS A 231 5.34 16.30 1.46
C CYS A 231 4.45 16.38 2.72
N ARG A 232 3.15 16.69 2.56
CA ARG A 232 2.21 16.76 3.69
C ARG A 232 2.04 15.43 4.42
N ILE A 233 1.97 14.33 3.68
CA ILE A 233 1.90 12.98 4.26
C ILE A 233 3.14 12.73 5.13
N PHE A 234 4.35 13.01 4.61
CA PHE A 234 5.58 12.85 5.37
C PHE A 234 5.56 13.64 6.68
N GLU A 235 5.23 14.93 6.63
CA GLU A 235 5.21 15.79 7.82
C GLU A 235 4.12 15.40 8.83
N SER A 236 3.03 14.76 8.36
CA SER A 236 1.93 14.30 9.23
C SER A 236 2.27 13.01 9.99
N PHE A 237 3.18 12.21 9.45
CA PHE A 237 3.62 10.93 10.03
C PHE A 237 5.14 10.91 10.17
N LYS A 238 5.74 12.04 10.54
CA LYS A 238 7.16 12.13 10.80
C LYS A 238 7.50 11.34 12.06
N ASP A 239 8.60 10.59 11.98
CA ASP A 239 9.09 9.84 13.13
C ASP A 239 9.28 10.79 14.33
N ALA A 240 8.82 10.37 15.51
CA ALA A 240 9.05 11.13 16.71
C ALA A 240 10.58 11.20 16.96
N GLU A 241 11.11 12.39 17.14
CA GLU A 241 12.51 12.56 17.54
C GLU A 241 12.76 11.72 18.78
N GLN A 242 13.64 10.69 18.67
CA GLN A 242 14.06 9.83 19.78
C GLN A 242 15.01 10.56 20.69
#